data_803026bafbc531a66590f2943f1c1164
#
_entry.id   803026bafbc531a66590f2943f1c1164
#
_cell.length_a   1.000
_cell.length_b   1.000
_cell.length_c   1.000
_cell.angle_alpha   90.00
_cell.angle_beta   90.00
_cell.angle_gamma   90.00
#
_symmetry.space_group_name_H-M   'P 1'
#
loop_
_entity.id
_entity.type
_entity.pdbx_description
1 polymer ?
#
loop_
_entity_poly.entity_id
_entity_poly.type
_entity_poly.pdbx_seq_one_letter_code
_entity_poly.pdbx_strand_id
1 'polypeptide(L)'
;MKQTILITGASSGFGLLIANKLYEIGYNVIGTSRNPEKIQPSLPFKVIALDIADDDSIRSFETELFKHTGRVDVLINNAGFYLSGLAEETSIELGKQQFETNFWGTIKVTNSLLPHFRKQRSGRIITVGSIAGLLNFPSSAYYGASKHALEGYFKSLRFELNEFNVKIAMIEPMGFKTNIIGSSIAADRKIEDYSAYRKKIAAFAADLFDNAPEPTPVIKTVLKLVEAKEPKFNHPVGNGANVLLG
;
A
#
# COMPACT_ATOMS: atom_id res chain seq x y z
N MET A 1 20.17 -15.64 -10.49
CA MET A 1 20.08 -15.00 -9.15
C MET A 1 18.62 -14.89 -8.79
N LYS A 2 18.27 -15.03 -7.49
CA LYS A 2 16.89 -14.81 -7.03
C LYS A 2 16.54 -13.32 -7.19
N GLN A 3 15.31 -13.03 -7.63
CA GLN A 3 14.84 -11.65 -7.74
C GLN A 3 14.79 -10.98 -6.35
N THR A 4 15.17 -9.70 -6.29
CA THR A 4 15.05 -8.88 -5.09
C THR A 4 13.74 -8.12 -5.10
N ILE A 5 12.96 -8.30 -4.03
CA ILE A 5 11.65 -7.67 -3.83
C ILE A 5 11.74 -6.73 -2.63
N LEU A 6 11.50 -5.47 -2.87
CA LEU A 6 11.38 -4.45 -1.84
C LEU A 6 9.91 -4.23 -1.49
N ILE A 7 9.59 -4.23 -0.18
CA ILE A 7 8.21 -4.06 0.30
C ILE A 7 8.18 -2.95 1.34
N THR A 8 7.41 -1.89 1.08
CA THR A 8 7.21 -0.83 2.08
C THR A 8 6.17 -1.25 3.12
N GLY A 9 6.45 -0.93 4.41
CA GLY A 9 5.54 -1.25 5.51
C GLY A 9 5.40 -2.75 5.78
N ALA A 10 6.52 -3.47 5.84
CA ALA A 10 6.57 -4.92 6.04
C ALA A 10 6.49 -5.37 7.51
N SER A 11 6.12 -4.48 8.44
CA SER A 11 6.04 -4.78 9.87
C SER A 11 4.71 -5.38 10.32
N SER A 12 3.67 -5.27 9.52
CA SER A 12 2.32 -5.74 9.87
C SER A 12 1.42 -5.90 8.65
N GLY A 13 0.20 -6.40 8.84
CA GLY A 13 -0.85 -6.47 7.84
C GLY A 13 -0.43 -7.17 6.54
N PHE A 14 -0.89 -6.66 5.41
CA PHE A 14 -0.56 -7.23 4.09
C PHE A 14 0.95 -7.27 3.84
N GLY A 15 1.67 -6.19 4.18
CA GLY A 15 3.11 -6.11 3.92
C GLY A 15 3.89 -7.24 4.58
N LEU A 16 3.60 -7.55 5.84
CA LEU A 16 4.23 -8.65 6.57
C LEU A 16 3.88 -10.01 5.97
N LEU A 17 2.60 -10.25 5.69
CA LEU A 17 2.12 -11.52 5.14
C LEU A 17 2.70 -11.79 3.74
N ILE A 18 2.74 -10.76 2.90
CA ILE A 18 3.34 -10.82 1.56
C ILE A 18 4.84 -11.09 1.65
N ALA A 19 5.55 -10.36 2.53
CA ALA A 19 6.99 -10.49 2.72
C ALA A 19 7.37 -11.91 3.18
N ASN A 20 6.68 -12.44 4.20
CA ASN A 20 6.89 -13.81 4.67
C ASN A 20 6.68 -14.82 3.54
N LYS A 21 5.57 -14.70 2.79
CA LYS A 21 5.26 -15.66 1.73
C LYS A 21 6.27 -15.62 0.58
N LEU A 22 6.71 -14.43 0.18
CA LEU A 22 7.75 -14.29 -0.85
C LEU A 22 9.08 -14.84 -0.37
N TYR A 23 9.46 -14.61 0.89
CA TYR A 23 10.67 -15.20 1.47
C TYR A 23 10.61 -16.73 1.51
N GLU A 24 9.49 -17.33 1.97
CA GLU A 24 9.27 -18.77 2.03
C GLU A 24 9.47 -19.47 0.67
N ILE A 25 9.00 -18.85 -0.42
CA ILE A 25 9.15 -19.39 -1.77
C ILE A 25 10.48 -19.00 -2.43
N GLY A 26 11.35 -18.33 -1.67
CA GLY A 26 12.77 -18.20 -2.00
C GLY A 26 13.19 -16.91 -2.68
N TYR A 27 12.38 -15.85 -2.71
CA TYR A 27 12.82 -14.52 -3.14
C TYR A 27 13.78 -13.88 -2.14
N ASN A 28 14.62 -12.97 -2.62
CA ASN A 28 15.37 -12.06 -1.75
C ASN A 28 14.47 -10.91 -1.34
N VAL A 29 13.97 -10.93 -0.10
CA VAL A 29 13.01 -9.93 0.39
C VAL A 29 13.72 -8.90 1.26
N ILE A 30 13.49 -7.62 0.96
CA ILE A 30 13.86 -6.50 1.83
C ILE A 30 12.57 -5.77 2.20
N GLY A 31 12.24 -5.78 3.47
CA GLY A 31 11.11 -5.04 4.02
C GLY A 31 11.53 -3.66 4.50
N THR A 32 10.57 -2.75 4.68
CA THR A 32 10.83 -1.50 5.41
C THR A 32 9.88 -1.30 6.58
N SER A 33 10.34 -0.60 7.59
CA SER A 33 9.57 -0.20 8.77
C SER A 33 10.12 1.11 9.34
N ARG A 34 9.29 1.88 10.03
CA ARG A 34 9.75 3.06 10.79
C ARG A 34 10.66 2.68 11.96
N ASN A 35 10.48 1.50 12.53
CA ASN A 35 11.23 1.01 13.69
C ASN A 35 11.70 -0.44 13.44
N PRO A 36 12.67 -0.67 12.55
CA PRO A 36 13.11 -2.01 12.18
C PRO A 36 13.74 -2.79 13.35
N GLU A 37 14.40 -2.12 14.27
CA GLU A 37 15.04 -2.72 15.44
C GLU A 37 14.07 -3.47 16.37
N LYS A 38 12.81 -3.03 16.41
CA LYS A 38 11.78 -3.67 17.23
C LYS A 38 11.25 -4.98 16.66
N ILE A 39 11.36 -5.16 15.34
CA ILE A 39 10.73 -6.28 14.64
C ILE A 39 11.73 -7.23 13.98
N GLN A 40 12.95 -6.77 13.65
CA GLN A 40 13.94 -7.55 12.92
C GLN A 40 14.27 -8.89 13.59
N PRO A 41 14.39 -9.00 14.93
CA PRO A 41 14.72 -10.28 15.57
C PRO A 41 13.72 -11.42 15.31
N SER A 42 12.47 -11.08 14.95
CA SER A 42 11.40 -12.06 14.70
C SER A 42 11.16 -12.35 13.21
N LEU A 43 11.91 -11.68 12.30
CA LEU A 43 11.67 -11.80 10.87
C LEU A 43 12.82 -12.50 10.15
N PRO A 44 12.50 -13.41 9.20
CA PRO A 44 13.52 -14.18 8.48
C PRO A 44 14.17 -13.39 7.31
N PHE A 45 13.67 -12.22 6.97
CA PHE A 45 14.17 -11.36 5.90
C PHE A 45 14.69 -10.02 6.46
N LYS A 46 15.51 -9.33 5.69
CA LYS A 46 16.07 -8.02 6.10
C LYS A 46 14.98 -6.96 6.15
N VAL A 47 14.99 -6.16 7.21
CA VAL A 47 14.16 -4.94 7.32
C VAL A 47 15.07 -3.73 7.52
N ILE A 48 14.82 -2.67 6.77
CA ILE A 48 15.55 -1.40 6.86
C ILE A 48 14.62 -0.26 7.28
N ALA A 49 15.20 0.79 7.85
CA ALA A 49 14.44 1.95 8.31
C ALA A 49 13.89 2.74 7.13
N LEU A 50 12.58 3.06 7.18
CA LEU A 50 11.95 3.99 6.27
C LEU A 50 10.64 4.51 6.88
N ASP A 51 10.57 5.82 7.04
CA ASP A 51 9.31 6.56 7.16
C ASP A 51 9.03 7.24 5.81
N ILE A 52 7.97 6.80 5.13
CA ILE A 52 7.63 7.32 3.80
C ILE A 52 7.05 8.75 3.85
N ALA A 53 6.69 9.25 5.03
CA ALA A 53 6.22 10.62 5.24
C ALA A 53 7.36 11.60 5.58
N ASP A 54 8.59 11.10 5.76
CA ASP A 54 9.76 11.89 6.14
C ASP A 54 10.76 11.98 4.99
N ASP A 55 11.04 13.20 4.53
CA ASP A 55 11.91 13.44 3.39
C ASP A 55 13.37 13.08 3.66
N ASP A 56 13.86 13.24 4.90
CA ASP A 56 15.23 12.83 5.29
C ASP A 56 15.35 11.32 5.32
N SER A 57 14.32 10.63 5.81
CA SER A 57 14.23 9.18 5.77
C SER A 57 14.29 8.65 4.33
N ILE A 58 13.55 9.28 3.41
CA ILE A 58 13.57 8.90 1.99
C ILE A 58 14.91 9.18 1.34
N ARG A 59 15.56 10.30 1.63
CA ARG A 59 16.90 10.63 1.10
C ARG A 59 17.96 9.61 1.53
N SER A 60 17.91 9.13 2.76
CA SER A 60 18.86 8.14 3.29
C SER A 60 18.54 6.70 2.87
N PHE A 61 17.28 6.42 2.58
CA PHE A 61 16.77 5.10 2.27
C PHE A 61 17.46 4.42 1.09
N GLU A 62 17.63 5.11 -0.03
CA GLU A 62 18.28 4.55 -1.23
C GLU A 62 19.71 4.07 -0.94
N THR A 63 20.50 4.90 -0.26
CA THR A 63 21.86 4.55 0.14
C THR A 63 21.88 3.33 1.06
N GLU A 64 20.95 3.26 2.01
CA GLU A 64 20.84 2.10 2.91
C GLU A 64 20.40 0.84 2.17
N LEU A 65 19.41 0.94 1.29
CA LEU A 65 18.90 -0.18 0.49
C LEU A 65 20.03 -0.84 -0.32
N PHE A 66 20.83 -0.04 -1.01
CA PHE A 66 21.88 -0.55 -1.90
C PHE A 66 23.14 -1.05 -1.18
N LYS A 67 23.22 -0.95 0.16
CA LYS A 67 24.17 -1.74 0.96
C LYS A 67 23.77 -3.22 1.06
N HIS A 68 22.50 -3.54 0.89
CA HIS A 68 21.96 -4.89 1.06
C HIS A 68 21.65 -5.61 -0.24
N THR A 69 21.61 -4.90 -1.36
CA THR A 69 21.35 -5.50 -2.68
C THR A 69 21.98 -4.68 -3.80
N GLY A 70 22.41 -5.33 -4.86
CA GLY A 70 22.90 -4.64 -6.07
C GLY A 70 21.79 -4.21 -7.03
N ARG A 71 20.55 -4.67 -6.81
CA ARG A 71 19.38 -4.35 -7.65
C ARG A 71 18.06 -4.58 -6.94
N VAL A 72 17.02 -3.91 -7.40
CA VAL A 72 15.63 -4.19 -7.05
C VAL A 72 14.90 -4.64 -8.31
N ASP A 73 14.26 -5.79 -8.28
CA ASP A 73 13.47 -6.33 -9.40
C ASP A 73 12.00 -5.95 -9.28
N VAL A 74 11.48 -5.94 -8.04
CA VAL A 74 10.09 -5.61 -7.75
C VAL A 74 10.02 -4.64 -6.57
N LEU A 75 9.29 -3.55 -6.74
CA LEU A 75 8.85 -2.68 -5.66
C LEU A 75 7.39 -2.98 -5.35
N ILE A 76 7.08 -3.27 -4.09
CA ILE A 76 5.71 -3.37 -3.59
C ILE A 76 5.45 -2.19 -2.66
N ASN A 77 4.72 -1.20 -3.13
CA ASN A 77 4.22 -0.09 -2.34
C ASN A 77 3.02 -0.57 -1.51
N ASN A 78 3.23 -0.76 -0.22
CA ASN A 78 2.18 -1.23 0.69
C ASN A 78 2.00 -0.30 1.90
N ALA A 79 3.03 0.45 2.32
CA ALA A 79 2.94 1.34 3.46
C ALA A 79 1.79 2.36 3.31
N GLY A 80 1.04 2.55 4.38
CA GLY A 80 -0.08 3.47 4.43
C GLY A 80 -0.94 3.23 5.66
N PHE A 81 -1.88 4.13 5.90
CA PHE A 81 -2.86 4.01 7.00
C PHE A 81 -4.25 4.41 6.53
N TYR A 82 -5.25 4.13 7.35
CA TYR A 82 -6.65 4.46 7.12
C TYR A 82 -7.09 5.59 8.05
N LEU A 83 -7.58 6.68 7.49
CA LEU A 83 -8.22 7.77 8.21
C LEU A 83 -9.73 7.62 8.07
N SER A 84 -10.38 7.37 9.21
CA SER A 84 -11.82 7.17 9.31
C SER A 84 -12.50 8.40 9.90
N GLY A 85 -13.44 8.98 9.20
CA GLY A 85 -14.22 10.09 9.70
C GLY A 85 -15.07 10.76 8.62
N LEU A 86 -16.14 11.42 9.06
CA LEU A 86 -16.93 12.27 8.18
C LEU A 86 -16.09 13.47 7.74
N ALA A 87 -16.26 13.92 6.51
CA ALA A 87 -15.43 14.96 5.92
C ALA A 87 -15.41 16.26 6.76
N GLU A 88 -16.56 16.70 7.24
CA GLU A 88 -16.68 17.90 8.05
C GLU A 88 -16.11 17.73 9.49
N GLU A 89 -16.05 16.49 9.99
CA GLU A 89 -15.49 16.16 11.29
C GLU A 89 -13.97 15.93 11.26
N THR A 90 -13.39 15.87 10.08
CA THR A 90 -11.96 15.62 9.86
C THR A 90 -11.27 16.93 9.48
N SER A 91 -10.27 17.35 10.25
CA SER A 91 -9.51 18.56 9.94
C SER A 91 -8.73 18.41 8.63
N ILE A 92 -8.44 19.55 8.01
CA ILE A 92 -7.58 19.59 6.81
C ILE A 92 -6.18 19.08 7.13
N GLU A 93 -5.70 19.30 8.35
CA GLU A 93 -4.40 18.84 8.84
C GLU A 93 -4.30 17.31 8.84
N LEU A 94 -5.32 16.60 9.35
CA LEU A 94 -5.41 15.14 9.27
C LEU A 94 -5.53 14.66 7.81
N GLY A 95 -6.31 15.36 7.00
CA GLY A 95 -6.41 15.09 5.57
C GLY A 95 -5.06 15.20 4.86
N LYS A 96 -4.27 16.24 5.16
CA LYS A 96 -2.90 16.40 4.64
C LYS A 96 -1.98 15.26 5.09
N GLN A 97 -2.04 14.84 6.36
CA GLN A 97 -1.26 13.69 6.86
C GLN A 97 -1.60 12.40 6.11
N GLN A 98 -2.90 12.17 5.82
CA GLN A 98 -3.33 11.03 5.01
C GLN A 98 -2.70 11.05 3.62
N PHE A 99 -2.69 12.22 2.97
CA PHE A 99 -2.09 12.38 1.66
C PHE A 99 -0.57 12.30 1.70
N GLU A 100 0.07 12.91 2.72
CA GLU A 100 1.53 12.87 2.86
C GLU A 100 2.03 11.43 2.95
N THR A 101 1.37 10.58 3.75
CA THR A 101 1.76 9.17 3.84
C THR A 101 1.31 8.37 2.63
N ASN A 102 -0.01 8.33 2.34
CA ASN A 102 -0.54 7.36 1.39
C ASN A 102 -0.23 7.71 -0.07
N PHE A 103 -0.16 8.98 -0.40
CA PHE A 103 0.07 9.46 -1.75
C PHE A 103 1.50 9.93 -1.96
N TRP A 104 1.92 11.03 -1.32
CA TRP A 104 3.23 11.62 -1.54
C TRP A 104 4.36 10.67 -1.13
N GLY A 105 4.26 10.03 0.02
CA GLY A 105 5.26 9.06 0.49
C GLY A 105 5.43 7.89 -0.48
N THR A 106 4.33 7.35 -1.00
CA THR A 106 4.36 6.29 -2.01
C THR A 106 5.04 6.75 -3.30
N ILE A 107 4.74 7.97 -3.76
CA ILE A 107 5.37 8.56 -4.95
C ILE A 107 6.85 8.82 -4.73
N LYS A 108 7.25 9.41 -3.60
CA LYS A 108 8.63 9.73 -3.27
C LYS A 108 9.50 8.45 -3.29
N VAL A 109 9.03 7.37 -2.63
CA VAL A 109 9.73 6.07 -2.67
C VAL A 109 9.79 5.50 -4.08
N THR A 110 8.69 5.56 -4.82
CA THR A 110 8.68 5.09 -6.22
C THR A 110 9.70 5.87 -7.04
N ASN A 111 9.67 7.19 -6.98
CA ASN A 111 10.52 8.06 -7.77
C ASN A 111 12.01 7.90 -7.45
N SER A 112 12.37 7.62 -6.19
CA SER A 112 13.78 7.35 -5.82
C SER A 112 14.34 6.12 -6.54
N LEU A 113 13.49 5.15 -6.90
CA LEU A 113 13.90 3.92 -7.57
C LEU A 113 13.75 3.95 -9.10
N LEU A 114 13.04 4.94 -9.68
CA LEU A 114 12.86 5.03 -11.13
C LEU A 114 14.18 5.08 -11.91
N PRO A 115 15.23 5.81 -11.48
CA PRO A 115 16.51 5.79 -12.17
C PRO A 115 17.13 4.40 -12.27
N HIS A 116 16.99 3.59 -11.21
CA HIS A 116 17.49 2.21 -11.17
C HIS A 116 16.71 1.30 -12.13
N PHE A 117 15.39 1.32 -12.10
CA PHE A 117 14.54 0.56 -13.02
C PHE A 117 14.80 0.94 -14.49
N ARG A 118 14.91 2.25 -14.77
CA ARG A 118 15.22 2.75 -16.11
C ARG A 118 16.57 2.26 -16.60
N LYS A 119 17.62 2.31 -15.75
CA LYS A 119 18.96 1.80 -16.08
C LYS A 119 18.96 0.28 -16.29
N GLN A 120 18.19 -0.45 -15.49
CA GLN A 120 18.06 -1.90 -15.59
C GLN A 120 17.30 -2.37 -16.85
N ARG A 121 16.50 -1.48 -17.48
CA ARG A 121 15.59 -1.83 -18.58
C ARG A 121 14.65 -2.98 -18.19
N SER A 122 14.34 -3.11 -16.93
CA SER A 122 13.44 -4.14 -16.39
C SER A 122 13.04 -3.75 -14.96
N GLY A 123 11.84 -4.12 -14.58
CA GLY A 123 11.35 -3.92 -13.21
C GLY A 123 9.84 -4.07 -13.12
N ARG A 124 9.39 -4.06 -11.90
CA ARG A 124 7.97 -4.13 -11.60
C ARG A 124 7.63 -3.26 -10.39
N ILE A 125 6.53 -2.53 -10.50
CA ILE A 125 5.98 -1.74 -9.40
C ILE A 125 4.56 -2.24 -9.17
N ILE A 126 4.31 -2.77 -7.98
CA ILE A 126 2.99 -3.22 -7.52
C ILE A 126 2.57 -2.30 -6.39
N THR A 127 1.43 -1.64 -6.51
CA THR A 127 0.94 -0.74 -5.47
C THR A 127 -0.33 -1.29 -4.85
N VAL A 128 -0.33 -1.42 -3.53
CA VAL A 128 -1.52 -1.79 -2.77
C VAL A 128 -2.40 -0.56 -2.61
N GLY A 129 -3.34 -0.44 -3.51
CA GLY A 129 -4.41 0.55 -3.51
C GLY A 129 -5.50 0.21 -2.51
N SER A 130 -6.72 0.29 -2.94
CA SER A 130 -7.94 -0.14 -2.24
C SER A 130 -9.10 -0.09 -3.23
N ILE A 131 -10.15 -0.85 -3.00
CA ILE A 131 -11.43 -0.64 -3.71
C ILE A 131 -11.93 0.81 -3.53
N ALA A 132 -11.57 1.46 -2.41
CA ALA A 132 -11.83 2.88 -2.17
C ALA A 132 -11.05 3.83 -3.11
N GLY A 133 -10.15 3.32 -3.93
CA GLY A 133 -9.50 4.07 -5.03
C GLY A 133 -10.29 4.03 -6.33
N LEU A 134 -11.28 3.17 -6.44
CA LEU A 134 -12.17 3.02 -7.60
C LEU A 134 -13.60 3.45 -7.28
N LEU A 135 -14.05 3.16 -6.06
CA LEU A 135 -15.33 3.57 -5.48
C LEU A 135 -15.05 4.22 -4.13
N ASN A 136 -15.96 5.04 -3.61
CA ASN A 136 -15.76 5.61 -2.28
C ASN A 136 -16.91 5.26 -1.34
N PHE A 137 -16.66 5.34 -0.03
CA PHE A 137 -17.59 4.96 1.02
C PHE A 137 -17.77 6.11 2.01
N PRO A 138 -18.91 6.18 2.72
CA PRO A 138 -19.09 7.12 3.83
C PRO A 138 -17.94 7.00 4.85
N SER A 139 -17.58 8.10 5.49
CA SER A 139 -16.48 8.20 6.46
C SER A 139 -15.08 7.86 5.91
N SER A 140 -14.88 7.92 4.59
CA SER A 140 -13.61 7.60 3.94
C SER A 140 -13.17 8.69 2.96
N ALA A 141 -13.64 9.93 3.11
CA ALA A 141 -13.41 10.97 2.11
C ALA A 141 -11.92 11.19 1.80
N TYR A 142 -11.10 11.44 2.80
CA TYR A 142 -9.66 11.68 2.61
C TYR A 142 -8.90 10.40 2.23
N TYR A 143 -9.25 9.27 2.85
CA TYR A 143 -8.64 7.99 2.50
C TYR A 143 -8.95 7.61 1.04
N GLY A 144 -10.22 7.63 0.64
CA GLY A 144 -10.63 7.32 -0.72
C GLY A 144 -10.01 8.27 -1.73
N ALA A 145 -10.00 9.58 -1.45
CA ALA A 145 -9.34 10.55 -2.32
C ALA A 145 -7.83 10.25 -2.49
N SER A 146 -7.12 9.88 -1.41
CA SER A 146 -5.71 9.50 -1.50
C SER A 146 -5.48 8.25 -2.35
N LYS A 147 -6.41 7.27 -2.28
CA LYS A 147 -6.34 6.04 -3.09
C LYS A 147 -6.72 6.28 -4.55
N HIS A 148 -7.68 7.15 -4.85
CA HIS A 148 -7.97 7.61 -6.21
C HIS A 148 -6.79 8.36 -6.84
N ALA A 149 -6.10 9.19 -6.05
CA ALA A 149 -4.91 9.89 -6.51
C ALA A 149 -3.79 8.92 -6.92
N LEU A 150 -3.59 7.82 -6.18
CA LEU A 150 -2.64 6.76 -6.57
C LEU A 150 -3.04 6.10 -7.90
N GLU A 151 -4.34 5.80 -8.10
CA GLU A 151 -4.83 5.23 -9.36
C GLU A 151 -4.47 6.13 -10.55
N GLY A 152 -4.76 7.43 -10.43
CA GLY A 152 -4.45 8.40 -11.49
C GLY A 152 -2.94 8.49 -11.77
N TYR A 153 -2.11 8.59 -10.73
CA TYR A 153 -0.67 8.70 -10.87
C TYR A 153 -0.04 7.46 -11.52
N PHE A 154 -0.31 6.27 -10.99
CA PHE A 154 0.29 5.03 -11.52
C PHE A 154 -0.25 4.65 -12.90
N LYS A 155 -1.47 5.05 -13.23
CA LYS A 155 -2.05 4.88 -14.57
C LYS A 155 -1.28 5.69 -15.61
N SER A 156 -0.86 6.92 -15.28
CA SER A 156 0.01 7.72 -16.15
C SER A 156 1.43 7.16 -16.21
N LEU A 157 2.04 6.90 -15.06
CA LEU A 157 3.40 6.40 -14.94
C LEU A 157 3.61 5.07 -15.71
N ARG A 158 2.58 4.23 -15.82
CA ARG A 158 2.61 2.99 -16.59
C ARG A 158 2.98 3.24 -18.06
N PHE A 159 2.46 4.28 -18.68
CA PHE A 159 2.79 4.60 -20.06
C PHE A 159 4.22 5.11 -20.19
N GLU A 160 4.66 5.96 -19.26
CA GLU A 160 6.01 6.55 -19.27
C GLU A 160 7.10 5.47 -19.11
N LEU A 161 6.85 4.45 -18.28
CA LEU A 161 7.83 3.41 -17.98
C LEU A 161 7.80 2.22 -18.92
N ASN A 162 6.82 2.14 -19.82
CA ASN A 162 6.74 1.06 -20.81
C ASN A 162 7.97 0.99 -21.72
N GLU A 163 8.53 2.16 -22.11
CA GLU A 163 9.77 2.26 -22.89
C GLU A 163 10.99 1.63 -22.20
N PHE A 164 10.93 1.47 -20.88
CA PHE A 164 12.00 0.90 -20.07
C PHE A 164 11.70 -0.54 -19.63
N ASN A 165 10.64 -1.15 -20.18
CA ASN A 165 10.19 -2.49 -19.79
C ASN A 165 9.93 -2.63 -18.28
N VAL A 166 9.42 -1.55 -17.65
CA VAL A 166 8.99 -1.55 -16.25
C VAL A 166 7.47 -1.70 -16.20
N LYS A 167 6.99 -2.75 -15.56
CA LYS A 167 5.56 -3.09 -15.51
C LYS A 167 4.95 -2.53 -14.23
N ILE A 168 3.77 -1.94 -14.34
CA ILE A 168 3.03 -1.37 -13.20
C ILE A 168 1.67 -2.05 -13.08
N ALA A 169 1.33 -2.42 -11.84
CA ALA A 169 0.02 -2.95 -11.48
C ALA A 169 -0.47 -2.36 -10.15
N MET A 170 -1.77 -2.18 -10.06
CA MET A 170 -2.47 -1.83 -8.83
C MET A 170 -3.22 -3.05 -8.31
N ILE A 171 -3.31 -3.18 -7.00
CA ILE A 171 -4.18 -4.15 -6.33
C ILE A 171 -5.18 -3.34 -5.51
N GLU A 172 -6.46 -3.62 -5.67
CA GLU A 172 -7.54 -2.92 -4.97
C GLU A 172 -8.27 -3.88 -4.02
N PRO A 173 -7.71 -4.12 -2.81
CA PRO A 173 -8.36 -4.96 -1.83
C PRO A 173 -9.67 -4.34 -1.34
N MET A 174 -10.68 -5.18 -1.12
CA MET A 174 -11.82 -4.88 -0.26
C MET A 174 -11.43 -5.03 1.22
N GLY A 175 -12.41 -5.04 2.12
CA GLY A 175 -12.18 -5.33 3.54
C GLY A 175 -11.65 -6.76 3.74
N PHE A 176 -10.48 -6.86 4.38
CA PHE A 176 -9.84 -8.11 4.79
C PHE A 176 -9.39 -8.01 6.24
N LYS A 177 -9.28 -9.14 6.94
CA LYS A 177 -8.71 -9.21 8.28
C LYS A 177 -7.24 -8.80 8.26
N THR A 178 -6.98 -7.55 8.65
CA THR A 178 -5.64 -6.98 8.80
C THR A 178 -5.67 -6.01 9.98
N ASN A 179 -4.50 -5.61 10.45
CA ASN A 179 -4.41 -4.63 11.55
C ASN A 179 -4.67 -3.17 11.09
N ILE A 180 -5.14 -2.94 9.86
CA ILE A 180 -5.34 -1.58 9.33
C ILE A 180 -6.38 -0.79 10.15
N ILE A 181 -7.42 -1.48 10.65
CA ILE A 181 -8.45 -0.87 11.49
C ILE A 181 -7.91 -0.55 12.88
N GLY A 182 -7.18 -1.49 13.51
CA GLY A 182 -6.56 -1.26 14.82
C GLY A 182 -5.51 -0.15 14.83
N SER A 183 -4.96 0.20 13.67
CA SER A 183 -4.03 1.31 13.46
C SER A 183 -4.63 2.51 12.74
N SER A 184 -5.96 2.55 12.57
CA SER A 184 -6.64 3.68 11.93
C SER A 184 -6.60 4.94 12.80
N ILE A 185 -6.57 6.09 12.13
CA ILE A 185 -6.74 7.39 12.78
C ILE A 185 -8.20 7.80 12.60
N ALA A 186 -8.83 8.25 13.69
CA ALA A 186 -10.21 8.77 13.64
C ALA A 186 -10.20 10.28 13.41
N ALA A 187 -11.33 10.81 12.89
CA ALA A 187 -11.58 12.24 12.84
C ALA A 187 -11.42 12.90 14.21
N ASP A 188 -10.91 14.10 14.23
CA ASP A 188 -10.52 14.87 15.42
C ASP A 188 -11.65 15.74 15.99
N ARG A 189 -12.81 15.81 15.32
CA ARG A 189 -13.99 16.53 15.75
C ARG A 189 -15.23 15.64 15.75
N LYS A 190 -16.24 16.06 16.50
CA LYS A 190 -17.57 15.44 16.50
C LYS A 190 -18.62 16.54 16.43
N ILE A 191 -19.51 16.45 15.45
CA ILE A 191 -20.65 17.35 15.24
C ILE A 191 -21.90 16.59 15.64
N GLU A 192 -22.71 17.17 16.54
CA GLU A 192 -23.86 16.46 17.12
C GLU A 192 -24.90 16.04 16.06
N ASP A 193 -25.13 16.89 15.06
CA ASP A 193 -26.06 16.63 13.96
C ASP A 193 -25.75 15.33 13.20
N TYR A 194 -24.51 14.88 13.23
CA TYR A 194 -24.07 13.60 12.64
C TYR A 194 -24.17 12.38 13.58
N SER A 195 -24.60 12.57 14.83
CA SER A 195 -24.53 11.50 15.84
C SER A 195 -25.31 10.23 15.42
N ALA A 196 -26.53 10.39 14.91
CA ALA A 196 -27.34 9.25 14.41
C ALA A 196 -26.73 8.61 13.16
N TYR A 197 -26.16 9.41 12.26
CA TYR A 197 -25.51 8.92 11.03
C TYR A 197 -24.21 8.17 11.34
N ARG A 198 -23.37 8.69 12.26
CA ARG A 198 -22.18 7.97 12.72
C ARG A 198 -22.49 6.60 13.28
N LYS A 199 -23.58 6.47 14.10
CA LYS A 199 -24.00 5.16 14.63
C LYS A 199 -24.34 4.17 13.52
N LYS A 200 -25.05 4.60 12.47
CA LYS A 200 -25.38 3.76 11.31
C LYS A 200 -24.13 3.30 10.56
N ILE A 201 -23.20 4.24 10.30
CA ILE A 201 -21.94 3.91 9.61
C ILE A 201 -21.09 2.97 10.47
N ALA A 202 -20.98 3.23 11.78
CA ALA A 202 -20.22 2.37 12.68
C ALA A 202 -20.75 0.95 12.71
N ALA A 203 -22.08 0.76 12.73
CA ALA A 203 -22.71 -0.56 12.67
C ALA A 203 -22.44 -1.26 11.34
N PHE A 204 -22.54 -0.54 10.22
CA PHE A 204 -22.20 -1.09 8.88
C PHE A 204 -20.72 -1.47 8.78
N ALA A 205 -19.81 -0.62 9.28
CA ALA A 205 -18.39 -0.90 9.29
C ALA A 205 -18.05 -2.11 10.18
N ALA A 206 -18.64 -2.21 11.37
CA ALA A 206 -18.46 -3.35 12.27
C ALA A 206 -18.85 -4.66 11.57
N ASP A 207 -20.02 -4.73 10.96
CA ASP A 207 -20.48 -5.92 10.21
C ASP A 207 -19.50 -6.28 9.08
N LEU A 208 -19.05 -5.29 8.32
CA LEU A 208 -18.09 -5.49 7.22
C LEU A 208 -16.75 -6.04 7.70
N PHE A 209 -16.23 -5.57 8.85
CA PHE A 209 -14.91 -5.95 9.33
C PHE A 209 -14.92 -7.19 10.23
N ASP A 210 -15.98 -7.41 11.01
CA ASP A 210 -16.12 -8.62 11.83
C ASP A 210 -16.26 -9.87 10.94
N ASN A 211 -16.89 -9.72 9.77
CA ASN A 211 -17.07 -10.75 8.77
C ASN A 211 -16.01 -10.72 7.66
N ALA A 212 -14.97 -9.90 7.79
CA ALA A 212 -13.94 -9.78 6.76
C ALA A 212 -13.20 -11.11 6.54
N PRO A 213 -12.95 -11.49 5.27
CA PRO A 213 -12.21 -12.72 4.97
C PRO A 213 -10.71 -12.59 5.27
N GLU A 214 -10.05 -13.74 5.37
CA GLU A 214 -8.59 -13.80 5.48
C GLU A 214 -7.89 -13.21 4.25
N PRO A 215 -6.70 -12.59 4.41
CA PRO A 215 -6.00 -11.86 3.35
C PRO A 215 -5.37 -12.73 2.25
N THR A 216 -5.56 -14.04 2.31
CA THR A 216 -5.01 -15.02 1.34
C THR A 216 -5.23 -14.64 -0.14
N PRO A 217 -6.40 -14.13 -0.57
CA PRO A 217 -6.59 -13.72 -1.97
C PRO A 217 -5.66 -12.59 -2.40
N VAL A 218 -5.38 -11.63 -1.52
CA VAL A 218 -4.45 -10.51 -1.79
C VAL A 218 -3.03 -11.05 -1.98
N ILE A 219 -2.59 -11.92 -1.07
CA ILE A 219 -1.27 -12.55 -1.15
C ILE A 219 -1.12 -13.32 -2.48
N LYS A 220 -2.11 -14.15 -2.84
CA LYS A 220 -2.11 -14.91 -4.11
C LYS A 220 -2.06 -13.98 -5.32
N THR A 221 -2.74 -12.85 -5.28
CA THR A 221 -2.70 -11.86 -6.37
C THR A 221 -1.31 -11.24 -6.50
N VAL A 222 -0.69 -10.84 -5.38
CA VAL A 222 0.69 -10.33 -5.40
C VAL A 222 1.65 -11.35 -6.01
N LEU A 223 1.60 -12.62 -5.58
CA LEU A 223 2.47 -13.67 -6.12
C LEU A 223 2.32 -13.82 -7.63
N LYS A 224 1.09 -13.85 -8.13
CA LYS A 224 0.83 -13.88 -9.58
C LYS A 224 1.40 -12.66 -10.29
N LEU A 225 1.27 -11.49 -9.68
CA LEU A 225 1.77 -10.23 -10.26
C LEU A 225 3.30 -10.17 -10.29
N VAL A 226 3.97 -10.71 -9.29
CA VAL A 226 5.45 -10.79 -9.27
C VAL A 226 5.98 -11.56 -10.48
N GLU A 227 5.27 -12.59 -10.94
CA GLU A 227 5.70 -13.47 -12.04
C GLU A 227 5.09 -13.13 -13.41
N ALA A 228 4.01 -12.33 -13.45
CA ALA A 228 3.27 -12.07 -14.68
C ALA A 228 4.13 -11.32 -15.71
N LYS A 229 4.22 -11.78 -16.95
CA LYS A 229 4.94 -11.08 -18.02
C LYS A 229 4.31 -9.73 -18.33
N GLU A 230 3.01 -9.70 -18.57
CA GLU A 230 2.23 -8.51 -18.92
C GLU A 230 1.01 -8.40 -17.99
N PRO A 231 1.15 -7.82 -16.79
CA PRO A 231 0.02 -7.67 -15.87
C PRO A 231 -0.99 -6.65 -16.43
N LYS A 232 -2.25 -6.89 -16.18
CA LYS A 232 -3.26 -5.83 -16.28
C LYS A 232 -2.90 -4.72 -15.28
N PHE A 233 -3.51 -3.54 -15.42
CA PHE A 233 -3.26 -2.45 -14.49
C PHE A 233 -4.00 -2.66 -13.16
N ASN A 234 -5.31 -2.85 -13.17
CA ASN A 234 -6.12 -3.02 -11.97
C ASN A 234 -6.39 -4.50 -11.65
N HIS A 235 -6.33 -4.83 -10.37
CA HIS A 235 -6.58 -6.17 -9.80
C HIS A 235 -7.45 -6.05 -8.55
N PRO A 236 -8.77 -5.79 -8.70
CA PRO A 236 -9.69 -5.76 -7.58
C PRO A 236 -9.78 -7.14 -6.92
N VAL A 237 -9.65 -7.18 -5.59
CA VAL A 237 -9.58 -8.40 -4.80
C VAL A 237 -10.57 -8.38 -3.66
N GLY A 238 -11.39 -9.41 -3.57
CA GLY A 238 -12.39 -9.59 -2.52
C GLY A 238 -13.77 -9.96 -3.07
N ASN A 239 -14.64 -10.41 -2.19
CA ASN A 239 -15.99 -10.82 -2.57
C ASN A 239 -16.79 -9.60 -3.10
N GLY A 240 -17.30 -9.70 -4.31
CA GLY A 240 -18.06 -8.63 -4.94
C GLY A 240 -17.22 -7.50 -5.56
N ALA A 241 -15.89 -7.50 -5.41
CA ALA A 241 -15.04 -6.44 -5.95
C ALA A 241 -15.24 -6.22 -7.47
N ASN A 242 -15.36 -7.29 -8.24
CA ASN A 242 -15.60 -7.23 -9.69
C ASN A 242 -17.06 -6.83 -10.03
N VAL A 243 -18.03 -7.12 -9.15
CA VAL A 243 -19.44 -6.79 -9.37
C VAL A 243 -19.71 -5.31 -9.13
N LEU A 244 -18.97 -4.70 -8.22
CA LEU A 244 -19.10 -3.27 -7.90
C LEU A 244 -18.52 -2.37 -9.00
N LEU A 245 -17.72 -2.92 -9.90
CA LEU A 245 -17.05 -2.19 -10.99
C LEU A 245 -17.68 -2.43 -12.37
N GLY A 246 -18.61 -3.35 -12.49
CA GLY A 246 -19.37 -3.67 -13.69
C GLY A 246 -20.73 -3.03 -13.69
#